data_0f5a64d3ff1d086305f947dc8ac007c8
#
_entry.id   0f5a64d3ff1d086305f947dc8ac007c8
#
_cell.length_a   1.000
_cell.length_b   1.000
_cell.length_c   1.000
_cell.angle_alpha   90.00
_cell.angle_beta   90.00
_cell.angle_gamma   90.00
#
_symmetry.space_group_name_H-M   'P 1'
#
loop_
_entity.id
_entity.type
_entity.pdbx_description
1 polymer ?
#
loop_
_entity_poly.entity_id
_entity_poly.type
_entity_poly.pdbx_seq_one_letter_code
_entity_poly.pdbx_strand_id
1 'polypeptide(L)'
;MLRLYGATGLTPQALLSWALAKSFQIQELPEIGWTEHNKPYFPTLPGLHVNWSHSGPFVLCALGNAPVGVDIEVIRPRTASLPRYALTALEYARYQADGADWPAFYTLWTRKEAWCKYTGQGLRRQWGEDIPTDGLFLRSYQGPTWRAALCGEEAPPTAIEWKEEAP
;
A
#
# COMPACT_ATOMS: atom_id res chain seq x y z
N MET A 1 -1.89 12.56 11.34
CA MET A 1 -2.35 12.92 9.97
C MET A 1 -1.62 12.02 8.97
N LEU A 2 -2.38 11.24 8.21
CA LEU A 2 -1.86 10.27 7.24
C LEU A 2 -1.40 10.97 5.95
N ARG A 3 -0.21 10.63 5.49
CA ARG A 3 0.41 11.11 4.24
C ARG A 3 0.70 9.95 3.31
N LEU A 4 0.54 10.17 2.01
CA LEU A 4 0.83 9.19 0.98
C LEU A 4 1.65 9.84 -0.13
N TYR A 5 2.87 9.36 -0.30
CA TYR A 5 3.83 9.85 -1.28
C TYR A 5 4.12 8.80 -2.33
N GLY A 6 4.34 9.27 -3.55
CA GLY A 6 4.74 8.43 -4.68
C GLY A 6 5.96 8.98 -5.40
N ALA A 7 6.69 8.10 -6.06
CA ALA A 7 7.75 8.49 -7.00
C ALA A 7 7.92 7.43 -8.08
N THR A 8 8.60 7.82 -9.14
CA THR A 8 9.03 6.93 -10.22
C THR A 8 10.55 6.85 -10.20
N GLY A 9 11.10 5.65 -10.40
CA GLY A 9 12.56 5.44 -10.50
C GLY A 9 13.35 5.59 -9.20
N LEU A 10 12.69 5.77 -8.06
CA LEU A 10 13.36 5.83 -6.75
C LEU A 10 13.29 4.49 -6.01
N THR A 11 14.24 4.30 -5.09
CA THR A 11 14.13 3.24 -4.07
C THR A 11 13.14 3.64 -2.98
N PRO A 12 12.53 2.66 -2.27
CA PRO A 12 11.67 2.96 -1.11
C PRO A 12 12.37 3.84 -0.07
N GLN A 13 13.64 3.59 0.23
CA GLN A 13 14.41 4.37 1.20
C GLN A 13 14.63 5.83 0.75
N ALA A 14 14.89 6.04 -0.54
CA ALA A 14 15.07 7.40 -1.09
C ALA A 14 13.77 8.20 -1.03
N LEU A 15 12.63 7.58 -1.35
CA LEU A 15 11.33 8.23 -1.20
C LEU A 15 10.99 8.49 0.27
N LEU A 16 11.27 7.52 1.16
CA LEU A 16 11.05 7.65 2.59
C LEU A 16 11.86 8.81 3.19
N SER A 17 13.16 8.90 2.89
CA SER A 17 14.00 10.01 3.35
C SER A 17 13.43 11.36 2.92
N TRP A 18 13.04 11.49 1.65
CA TRP A 18 12.44 12.72 1.15
C TRP A 18 11.10 13.04 1.84
N ALA A 19 10.24 12.06 2.06
CA ALA A 19 8.95 12.21 2.71
C ALA A 19 9.09 12.65 4.19
N LEU A 20 10.07 12.09 4.90
CA LEU A 20 10.40 12.44 6.29
C LEU A 20 10.92 13.87 6.39
N ALA A 21 11.85 14.25 5.51
CA ALA A 21 12.38 15.61 5.48
C ALA A 21 11.27 16.64 5.19
N LYS A 22 10.42 16.35 4.22
CA LYS A 22 9.34 17.22 3.80
C LYS A 22 8.25 17.43 4.86
N SER A 23 7.83 16.36 5.53
CA SER A 23 6.64 16.39 6.39
C SER A 23 6.93 16.48 7.87
N PHE A 24 8.10 16.00 8.30
CA PHE A 24 8.45 15.87 9.70
C PHE A 24 9.76 16.59 10.06
N GLN A 25 10.41 17.24 9.09
CA GLN A 25 11.71 17.92 9.24
C GLN A 25 12.82 16.98 9.72
N ILE A 26 12.68 15.68 9.47
CA ILE A 26 13.68 14.66 9.79
C ILE A 26 14.61 14.51 8.59
N GLN A 27 15.86 15.01 8.73
CA GLN A 27 16.84 15.08 7.64
C GLN A 27 17.60 13.76 7.43
N GLU A 28 17.82 13.02 8.50
CA GLU A 28 18.49 11.73 8.45
C GLU A 28 17.48 10.60 8.54
N LEU A 29 17.65 9.56 7.72
CA LEU A 29 16.77 8.39 7.77
C LEU A 29 16.94 7.69 9.12
N PRO A 30 15.87 7.59 9.94
CA PRO A 30 15.94 6.90 11.22
C PRO A 30 16.25 5.41 11.03
N GLU A 31 16.75 4.77 12.07
CA GLU A 31 16.85 3.31 12.10
C GLU A 31 15.48 2.68 11.80
N ILE A 32 15.48 1.68 10.93
CA ILE A 32 14.28 0.91 10.56
C ILE A 32 14.36 -0.45 11.22
N GLY A 33 13.45 -0.70 12.15
CA GLY A 33 13.20 -2.00 12.73
C GLY A 33 12.17 -2.79 11.89
N TRP A 34 12.13 -4.10 12.10
CA TRP A 34 11.24 -5.01 11.39
C TRP A 34 10.54 -5.93 12.38
N THR A 35 9.23 -6.08 12.24
CA THR A 35 8.48 -7.09 13.00
C THR A 35 8.80 -8.49 12.49
N GLU A 36 8.35 -9.52 13.20
CA GLU A 36 8.49 -10.93 12.77
C GLU A 36 7.89 -11.22 11.38
N HIS A 37 6.94 -10.39 10.93
CA HIS A 37 6.29 -10.51 9.62
C HIS A 37 6.75 -9.42 8.63
N ASN A 38 7.96 -8.89 8.83
CA ASN A 38 8.58 -7.89 7.95
C ASN A 38 7.76 -6.59 7.78
N LYS A 39 7.01 -6.16 8.79
CA LYS A 39 6.42 -4.83 8.82
C LYS A 39 7.44 -3.84 9.36
N PRO A 40 7.76 -2.74 8.62
CA PRO A 40 8.72 -1.75 9.09
C PRO A 40 8.16 -0.87 10.20
N TYR A 41 9.02 -0.44 11.10
CA TYR A 41 8.73 0.54 12.14
C TYR A 41 9.97 1.36 12.50
N PHE A 42 9.79 2.46 13.19
CA PHE A 42 10.88 3.28 13.71
C PHE A 42 11.05 3.04 15.22
N PRO A 43 12.13 2.37 15.67
CA PRO A 43 12.37 2.12 17.10
C PRO A 43 12.46 3.41 17.92
N THR A 44 13.01 4.49 17.33
CA THR A 44 13.22 5.79 17.98
C THR A 44 12.05 6.76 17.83
N LEU A 45 11.05 6.45 17.01
CA LEU A 45 9.87 7.28 16.73
C LEU A 45 8.57 6.47 16.85
N PRO A 46 8.21 5.96 18.04
CA PRO A 46 7.13 4.99 18.22
C PRO A 46 5.73 5.53 17.85
N GLY A 47 5.57 6.85 17.77
CA GLY A 47 4.32 7.48 17.33
C GLY A 47 4.22 7.73 15.83
N LEU A 48 5.25 7.39 15.05
CA LEU A 48 5.26 7.54 13.61
C LEU A 48 5.25 6.16 12.93
N HIS A 49 4.15 5.85 12.26
CA HIS A 49 3.98 4.60 11.53
C HIS A 49 4.36 4.78 10.07
N VAL A 50 4.99 3.75 9.50
CA VAL A 50 5.48 3.74 8.13
C VAL A 50 5.11 2.46 7.41
N ASN A 51 4.82 2.57 6.14
CA ASN A 51 4.74 1.43 5.23
C ASN A 51 5.08 1.88 3.80
N TRP A 52 5.58 0.98 2.98
CA TRP A 52 5.86 1.24 1.56
C TRP A 52 5.59 0.03 0.69
N SER A 53 5.45 0.29 -0.60
CA SER A 53 5.36 -0.72 -1.65
C SER A 53 6.02 -0.22 -2.92
N HIS A 54 6.45 -1.14 -3.76
CA HIS A 54 6.96 -0.80 -5.09
C HIS A 54 6.55 -1.86 -6.11
N SER A 55 6.29 -1.43 -7.34
CA SER A 55 6.02 -2.33 -8.47
C SER A 55 6.45 -1.66 -9.78
N GLY A 56 7.28 -2.33 -10.56
CA GLY A 56 7.91 -1.72 -11.74
C GLY A 56 8.68 -0.45 -11.39
N PRO A 57 8.42 0.67 -12.07
CA PRO A 57 9.09 1.95 -11.79
C PRO A 57 8.49 2.70 -10.59
N PHE A 58 7.33 2.29 -10.09
CA PHE A 58 6.59 3.03 -9.07
C PHE A 58 6.98 2.60 -7.66
N VAL A 59 7.05 3.58 -6.77
CA VAL A 59 7.19 3.37 -5.33
C VAL A 59 6.19 4.27 -4.60
N LEU A 60 5.57 3.73 -3.55
CA LEU A 60 4.71 4.46 -2.62
C LEU A 60 5.27 4.36 -1.21
N CYS A 61 5.10 5.44 -0.44
CA CYS A 61 5.41 5.52 0.98
C CYS A 61 4.24 6.17 1.72
N ALA A 62 3.74 5.51 2.76
CA ALA A 62 2.72 6.03 3.66
C ALA A 62 3.33 6.31 5.04
N LEU A 63 3.00 7.45 5.61
CA LEU A 63 3.42 7.92 6.95
C LEU A 63 2.21 8.42 7.72
N GLY A 64 2.01 7.97 8.96
CA GLY A 64 0.85 8.34 9.77
C GLY A 64 1.10 8.21 11.26
N ASN A 65 0.15 8.69 12.07
CA ASN A 65 0.20 8.60 13.53
C ASN A 65 -0.47 7.31 14.07
N ALA A 66 -1.01 6.48 13.18
CA ALA A 66 -1.60 5.18 13.47
C ALA A 66 -1.09 4.13 12.47
N PRO A 67 -1.26 2.84 12.75
CA PRO A 67 -0.88 1.77 11.84
C PRO A 67 -1.42 1.96 10.42
N VAL A 68 -0.59 1.68 9.44
CA VAL A 68 -0.90 1.87 8.02
C VAL A 68 -0.32 0.72 7.19
N GLY A 69 -0.97 0.41 6.08
CA GLY A 69 -0.47 -0.46 5.03
C GLY A 69 -0.76 0.14 3.67
N VAL A 70 0.19 0.05 2.76
CA VAL A 70 0.07 0.54 1.38
C VAL A 70 0.55 -0.51 0.40
N ASP A 71 -0.15 -0.59 -0.73
CA ASP A 71 0.29 -1.42 -1.84
C ASP A 71 0.13 -0.71 -3.18
N ILE A 72 1.03 -1.02 -4.12
CA ILE A 72 0.95 -0.59 -5.52
C ILE A 72 1.37 -1.73 -6.43
N GLU A 73 0.63 -1.92 -7.53
CA GLU A 73 0.93 -2.93 -8.54
C GLU A 73 0.77 -2.40 -9.96
N VAL A 74 1.77 -2.69 -10.79
CA VAL A 74 1.68 -2.47 -12.24
C VAL A 74 0.71 -3.50 -12.83
N ILE A 75 -0.24 -3.02 -13.62
CA ILE A 75 -1.21 -3.86 -14.31
C ILE A 75 -0.48 -4.65 -15.40
N ARG A 76 -0.54 -5.96 -15.31
CA ARG A 76 0.01 -6.88 -16.32
C ARG A 76 -0.79 -8.17 -16.35
N PRO A 77 -0.97 -8.78 -17.54
CA PRO A 77 -1.59 -10.08 -17.63
C PRO A 77 -0.82 -11.14 -16.83
N ARG A 78 -1.57 -12.03 -16.20
CA ARG A 78 -1.06 -13.19 -15.44
C ARG A 78 -1.80 -14.43 -15.92
N THR A 79 -1.61 -15.55 -15.23
CA THR A 79 -2.37 -16.76 -15.50
C THR A 79 -3.87 -16.50 -15.30
N ALA A 80 -4.71 -16.85 -16.26
CA ALA A 80 -6.14 -16.56 -16.25
C ALA A 80 -6.89 -17.13 -15.02
N SER A 81 -6.36 -18.18 -14.41
CA SER A 81 -6.93 -18.77 -13.18
C SER A 81 -6.59 -18.00 -11.91
N LEU A 82 -5.62 -17.07 -11.94
CA LEU A 82 -5.13 -16.39 -10.73
C LEU A 82 -6.23 -15.70 -9.93
N PRO A 83 -7.17 -14.94 -10.53
CA PRO A 83 -8.23 -14.28 -9.76
C PRO A 83 -9.06 -15.27 -8.93
N ARG A 84 -9.34 -16.46 -9.48
CA ARG A 84 -10.11 -17.49 -8.78
C ARG A 84 -9.41 -18.05 -7.55
N TYR A 85 -8.08 -18.12 -7.57
CA TYR A 85 -7.30 -18.65 -6.44
C TYR A 85 -6.89 -17.58 -5.44
N ALA A 86 -6.74 -16.34 -5.90
CA ALA A 86 -6.21 -15.24 -5.09
C ALA A 86 -7.29 -14.44 -4.35
N LEU A 87 -8.53 -14.51 -4.79
CA LEU A 87 -9.65 -13.74 -4.24
C LEU A 87 -10.58 -14.65 -3.42
N THR A 88 -11.16 -14.11 -2.34
CA THR A 88 -12.24 -14.78 -1.62
C THR A 88 -13.49 -14.89 -2.52
N ALA A 89 -14.50 -15.64 -2.09
CA ALA A 89 -15.75 -15.74 -2.84
C ALA A 89 -16.41 -14.38 -3.04
N LEU A 90 -16.39 -13.51 -2.02
CA LEU A 90 -16.95 -12.16 -2.09
C LEU A 90 -16.15 -11.26 -3.04
N GLU A 91 -14.83 -11.26 -2.90
CA GLU A 91 -13.92 -10.51 -3.78
C GLU A 91 -14.03 -10.98 -5.23
N TYR A 92 -14.15 -12.30 -5.45
CA TYR A 92 -14.33 -12.86 -6.80
C TYR A 92 -15.66 -12.46 -7.44
N ALA A 93 -16.75 -12.44 -6.66
CA ALA A 93 -18.04 -11.94 -7.12
C ALA A 93 -17.94 -10.45 -7.53
N ARG A 94 -17.20 -9.65 -6.75
CA ARG A 94 -16.93 -8.25 -7.08
C ARG A 94 -16.08 -8.11 -8.34
N TYR A 95 -15.04 -8.90 -8.49
CA TYR A 95 -14.21 -8.96 -9.70
C TYR A 95 -15.05 -9.23 -10.95
N GLN A 96 -16.01 -10.19 -10.88
CA GLN A 96 -16.92 -10.49 -11.99
C GLN A 96 -17.84 -9.29 -12.31
N ALA A 97 -18.35 -8.60 -11.30
CA ALA A 97 -19.21 -7.44 -11.48
C ALA A 97 -18.45 -6.23 -12.06
N ASP A 98 -17.18 -6.08 -11.75
CA ASP A 98 -16.33 -4.95 -12.19
C ASP A 98 -15.68 -5.21 -13.57
N GLY A 99 -16.09 -6.23 -14.32
CA GLY A 99 -15.65 -6.47 -15.70
C GLY A 99 -14.70 -7.64 -15.90
N ALA A 100 -14.26 -8.29 -14.83
CA ALA A 100 -13.41 -9.48 -14.86
C ALA A 100 -12.10 -9.32 -15.65
N ASP A 101 -11.53 -8.11 -15.63
CA ASP A 101 -10.29 -7.76 -16.29
C ASP A 101 -9.11 -7.58 -15.30
N TRP A 102 -7.90 -7.38 -15.82
CA TRP A 102 -6.73 -7.19 -14.96
C TRP A 102 -6.79 -5.92 -14.10
N PRO A 103 -7.26 -4.76 -14.58
CA PRO A 103 -7.51 -3.60 -13.73
C PRO A 103 -8.42 -3.88 -12.54
N ALA A 104 -9.53 -4.59 -12.74
CA ALA A 104 -10.44 -5.00 -11.66
C ALA A 104 -9.75 -5.95 -10.66
N PHE A 105 -9.00 -6.95 -11.16
CA PHE A 105 -8.21 -7.85 -10.31
C PHE A 105 -7.22 -7.08 -9.43
N TYR A 106 -6.38 -6.22 -10.02
CA TYR A 106 -5.37 -5.48 -9.27
C TYR A 106 -5.96 -4.46 -8.30
N THR A 107 -7.16 -3.94 -8.58
CA THR A 107 -7.89 -3.09 -7.61
C THR A 107 -8.21 -3.86 -6.33
N LEU A 108 -8.71 -5.08 -6.43
CA LEU A 108 -9.00 -5.93 -5.27
C LEU A 108 -7.73 -6.46 -4.60
N TRP A 109 -6.75 -6.87 -5.41
CA TRP A 109 -5.49 -7.39 -4.93
C TRP A 109 -4.71 -6.37 -4.10
N THR A 110 -4.54 -5.13 -4.58
CA THR A 110 -3.84 -4.08 -3.83
C THR A 110 -4.56 -3.71 -2.54
N ARG A 111 -5.90 -3.77 -2.51
CA ARG A 111 -6.69 -3.59 -1.27
C ARG A 111 -6.36 -4.66 -0.24
N LYS A 112 -6.31 -5.92 -0.66
CA LYS A 112 -5.97 -7.06 0.19
C LYS A 112 -4.54 -6.96 0.72
N GLU A 113 -3.58 -6.68 -0.15
CA GLU A 113 -2.18 -6.49 0.22
C GLU A 113 -2.00 -5.31 1.19
N ALA A 114 -2.64 -4.18 0.94
CA ALA A 114 -2.60 -3.03 1.85
C ALA A 114 -3.17 -3.38 3.23
N TRP A 115 -4.27 -4.13 3.29
CA TRP A 115 -4.82 -4.60 4.55
C TRP A 115 -3.88 -5.58 5.27
N CYS A 116 -3.29 -6.53 4.57
CA CYS A 116 -2.32 -7.45 5.17
C CYS A 116 -1.08 -6.72 5.72
N LYS A 117 -0.60 -5.69 5.02
CA LYS A 117 0.50 -4.83 5.47
C LYS A 117 0.11 -3.95 6.67
N TYR A 118 -1.15 -3.49 6.70
CA TYR A 118 -1.69 -2.77 7.86
C TYR A 118 -1.69 -3.64 9.11
N THR A 119 -2.24 -4.86 9.04
CA THR A 119 -2.28 -5.77 10.19
C THR A 119 -0.90 -6.27 10.60
N GLY A 120 0.05 -6.35 9.66
CA GLY A 120 1.37 -6.91 9.88
C GLY A 120 1.39 -8.41 10.18
N GLN A 121 0.33 -9.15 9.86
CA GLN A 121 0.24 -10.59 10.08
C GLN A 121 0.74 -11.44 8.90
N GLY A 122 1.06 -10.77 7.79
CA GLY A 122 1.51 -11.41 6.55
C GLY A 122 0.38 -11.97 5.69
N LEU A 123 0.59 -11.96 4.38
CA LEU A 123 -0.41 -12.33 3.38
C LEU A 123 -0.94 -13.75 3.56
N ARG A 124 -0.06 -14.71 3.85
CA ARG A 124 -0.45 -16.14 3.95
C ARG A 124 -1.51 -16.41 5.00
N ARG A 125 -1.46 -15.69 6.12
CA ARG A 125 -2.42 -15.86 7.22
C ARG A 125 -3.80 -15.32 6.89
N GLN A 126 -3.88 -14.25 6.08
CA GLN A 126 -5.12 -13.52 5.78
C GLN A 126 -5.66 -13.76 4.37
N TRP A 127 -5.03 -14.66 3.61
CA TRP A 127 -5.38 -14.91 2.20
C TRP A 127 -6.86 -15.24 1.98
N GLY A 128 -7.45 -16.09 2.81
CA GLY A 128 -8.82 -16.54 2.70
C GLY A 128 -9.83 -15.67 3.46
N GLU A 129 -9.42 -14.55 4.05
CA GLU A 129 -10.28 -13.68 4.85
C GLU A 129 -10.77 -12.48 4.03
N ASP A 130 -12.02 -12.08 4.25
CA ASP A 130 -12.56 -10.84 3.72
C ASP A 130 -12.06 -9.65 4.57
N ILE A 131 -11.82 -8.53 3.90
CA ILE A 131 -11.35 -7.31 4.58
C ILE A 131 -12.50 -6.77 5.45
N PRO A 132 -12.27 -6.53 6.76
CA PRO A 132 -13.28 -5.93 7.62
C PRO A 132 -13.72 -4.55 7.10
N THR A 133 -15.00 -4.25 7.26
CA THR A 133 -15.59 -2.96 6.85
C THR A 133 -15.63 -1.94 7.96
N ASP A 134 -15.56 -2.38 9.21
CA ASP A 134 -15.73 -1.54 10.39
C ASP A 134 -14.38 -1.09 10.98
N GLY A 135 -14.27 0.19 11.32
CA GLY A 135 -13.11 0.74 12.01
C GLY A 135 -11.87 0.98 11.14
N LEU A 136 -11.95 0.70 9.84
CA LEU A 136 -10.84 0.87 8.90
C LEU A 136 -11.23 1.75 7.71
N PHE A 137 -10.29 2.60 7.33
CA PHE A 137 -10.34 3.27 6.04
C PHE A 137 -9.54 2.46 5.02
N LEU A 138 -10.14 2.23 3.87
CA LEU A 138 -9.50 1.56 2.75
C LEU A 138 -9.80 2.32 1.46
N ARG A 139 -8.81 3.00 0.93
CA ARG A 139 -8.93 3.80 -0.30
C ARG A 139 -8.09 3.22 -1.41
N SER A 140 -8.70 3.09 -2.58
CA SER A 140 -8.00 2.73 -3.82
C SER A 140 -7.59 3.96 -4.59
N TYR A 141 -6.45 3.86 -5.29
CA TYR A 141 -5.92 4.84 -6.23
C TYR A 141 -5.61 4.15 -7.55
N GLN A 142 -5.66 4.91 -8.63
CA GLN A 142 -5.43 4.34 -9.96
C GLN A 142 -4.68 5.29 -10.88
N GLY A 143 -3.90 4.70 -11.75
CA GLY A 143 -3.30 5.35 -12.92
C GLY A 143 -3.53 4.50 -14.15
N PRO A 144 -3.06 4.96 -15.32
CA PRO A 144 -3.26 4.23 -16.56
C PRO A 144 -2.72 2.79 -16.53
N THR A 145 -1.58 2.60 -15.86
CA THR A 145 -0.83 1.33 -15.87
C THR A 145 -0.68 0.68 -14.50
N TRP A 146 -1.27 1.23 -13.45
CA TRP A 146 -1.13 0.73 -12.08
C TRP A 146 -2.43 0.86 -11.26
N ARG A 147 -2.50 0.07 -10.20
CA ARG A 147 -3.47 0.19 -9.12
C ARG A 147 -2.72 0.25 -7.80
N ALA A 148 -3.30 0.98 -6.84
CA ALA A 148 -2.77 1.06 -5.48
C ALA A 148 -3.91 1.13 -4.46
N ALA A 149 -3.59 0.81 -3.21
CA ALA A 149 -4.50 0.97 -2.10
C ALA A 149 -3.75 1.36 -0.83
N LEU A 150 -4.44 2.06 0.06
CA LEU A 150 -3.98 2.40 1.39
C LEU A 150 -5.04 1.98 2.40
N CYS A 151 -4.62 1.27 3.45
CA CYS A 151 -5.43 0.80 4.57
C CYS A 151 -4.89 1.36 5.88
N GLY A 152 -5.77 1.83 6.75
CA GLY A 152 -5.37 2.37 8.06
C GLY A 152 -6.55 2.85 8.89
N GLU A 153 -6.25 3.37 10.07
CA GLU A 153 -7.23 3.91 11.04
C GLU A 153 -7.49 5.41 10.85
N GLU A 154 -6.63 6.08 10.08
CA GLU A 154 -6.80 7.49 9.72
C GLU A 154 -7.39 7.61 8.30
N ALA A 155 -8.18 8.66 8.07
CA ALA A 155 -8.73 8.94 6.74
C ALA A 155 -7.60 9.15 5.71
N PRO A 156 -7.56 8.34 4.63
CA PRO A 156 -6.53 8.45 3.60
C PRO A 156 -6.65 9.75 2.81
N PRO A 157 -5.52 10.33 2.34
CA PRO A 157 -5.56 11.48 1.44
C PRO A 157 -6.33 11.13 0.15
N THR A 158 -6.93 12.12 -0.47
CA THR A 158 -7.73 11.93 -1.70
C THR A 158 -6.87 11.61 -2.93
N ALA A 159 -5.60 11.99 -2.89
CA ALA A 159 -4.63 11.76 -3.96
C ALA A 159 -3.25 11.39 -3.39
N ILE A 160 -2.45 10.72 -4.22
CA ILE A 160 -1.03 10.48 -3.96
C ILE A 160 -0.28 11.78 -4.26
N GLU A 161 0.58 12.21 -3.35
CA GLU A 161 1.49 13.32 -3.60
C GLU A 161 2.77 12.76 -4.27
N TRP A 162 2.89 12.99 -5.57
CA TRP A 162 4.03 12.53 -6.33
C TRP A 162 5.23 13.46 -6.16
N LYS A 163 6.39 12.87 -5.85
CA LYS A 163 7.66 13.59 -5.92
C LYS A 163 7.99 13.81 -7.39
N GLU A 164 8.06 15.09 -7.78
CA GLU A 164 8.50 15.46 -9.12
C GLU A 164 9.94 15.00 -9.35
N GLU A 165 10.23 14.49 -10.54
CA GLU A 165 11.59 14.26 -10.97
C GLU A 165 12.31 15.62 -11.01
N ALA A 166 13.53 15.68 -10.48
CA ALA A 166 14.35 16.86 -10.67
C ALA A 166 14.62 17.03 -12.18
N PRO A 167 14.51 18.25 -12.72
CA PRO A 167 14.73 18.52 -14.13
C PRO A 167 16.14 18.16 -14.57
#